data_32fec181c57345d8ab578f74e973e179
#
_entry.id   32fec181c57345d8ab578f74e973e179
#
_cell.length_a   1.000
_cell.length_b   1.000
_cell.length_c   1.000
_cell.angle_alpha   90.00
_cell.angle_beta   90.00
_cell.angle_gamma   90.00
#
_symmetry.space_group_name_H-M   'P 1'
#
loop_
_entity.id
_entity.type
_entity.pdbx_description
1 polymer ?
#
loop_
_entity_poly.entity_id
_entity_poly.type
_entity_poly.pdbx_seq_one_letter_code
_entity_poly.pdbx_strand_id
1 'polypeptide(L)'
;MPQISNYTYDEITIGQTATYSKRIEARDIQLFAAMSGDVNPVHLDAAYAATTQFKECIAHGMLSGAIISAAIAMELPGPGSIYLGQSLRFRLPVKLGDTITVHLQVTGKKDRRSLVTLDCKVFNQLEKLVLTGTAEVMAPTEKVLLERPALPRIQIDA
;
A
#
# COMPACT_ATOMS: atom_id res chain seq x y z
N MET A 1 -19.33 -5.23 15.38
CA MET A 1 -17.88 -4.99 15.21
C MET A 1 -17.48 -5.33 13.77
N PRO A 2 -16.72 -4.47 13.09
CA PRO A 2 -16.29 -4.77 11.76
C PRO A 2 -15.38 -6.01 11.76
N GLN A 3 -15.58 -6.83 10.74
CA GLN A 3 -14.84 -8.08 10.59
C GLN A 3 -13.88 -7.99 9.41
N ILE A 4 -12.85 -8.81 9.44
CA ILE A 4 -11.90 -9.00 8.35
C ILE A 4 -11.79 -10.49 8.02
N SER A 5 -11.78 -10.81 6.75
CA SER A 5 -11.64 -12.17 6.24
C SER A 5 -10.50 -12.24 5.23
N ASN A 6 -10.15 -13.45 4.84
CA ASN A 6 -9.13 -13.71 3.83
C ASN A 6 -9.71 -14.45 2.63
N TYR A 7 -8.86 -14.60 1.61
CA TYR A 7 -9.04 -15.56 0.53
C TYR A 7 -7.95 -16.62 0.66
N THR A 8 -8.35 -17.87 0.80
CA THR A 8 -7.37 -18.99 0.84
C THR A 8 -6.80 -19.22 -0.56
N TYR A 9 -5.67 -19.91 -0.62
CA TYR A 9 -5.04 -20.25 -1.90
C TYR A 9 -6.02 -20.93 -2.86
N ASP A 10 -6.84 -21.85 -2.35
CA ASP A 10 -7.80 -22.58 -3.19
C ASP A 10 -8.96 -21.70 -3.68
N GLU A 11 -9.32 -20.65 -2.93
CA GLU A 11 -10.35 -19.70 -3.32
C GLU A 11 -9.85 -18.68 -4.36
N ILE A 12 -8.54 -18.42 -4.40
CA ILE A 12 -7.94 -17.41 -5.27
C ILE A 12 -7.92 -17.91 -6.71
N THR A 13 -8.35 -17.07 -7.65
CA THR A 13 -8.35 -17.38 -9.08
C THR A 13 -7.46 -16.39 -9.84
N ILE A 14 -6.85 -16.85 -10.93
CA ILE A 14 -6.11 -15.98 -11.85
C ILE A 14 -7.07 -14.95 -12.43
N GLY A 15 -6.68 -13.68 -12.44
CA GLY A 15 -7.51 -12.56 -12.86
C GLY A 15 -8.33 -11.92 -11.74
N GLN A 16 -8.38 -12.52 -10.55
CA GLN A 16 -9.07 -11.94 -9.40
C GLN A 16 -8.43 -10.58 -9.03
N THR A 17 -9.26 -9.60 -8.70
CA THR A 17 -8.83 -8.23 -8.41
C THR A 17 -9.30 -7.80 -7.04
N ALA A 18 -8.59 -6.82 -6.49
CA ALA A 18 -9.01 -6.09 -5.30
C ALA A 18 -8.48 -4.66 -5.38
N THR A 19 -9.10 -3.76 -4.65
CA THR A 19 -8.71 -2.36 -4.56
C THR A 19 -8.60 -1.91 -3.11
N TYR A 20 -7.75 -0.93 -2.87
CA TYR A 20 -7.60 -0.29 -1.57
C TYR A 20 -7.24 1.18 -1.79
N SER A 21 -7.98 2.09 -1.16
CA SER A 21 -7.77 3.53 -1.32
C SER A 21 -7.36 4.18 0.00
N LYS A 22 -6.49 5.17 -0.10
CA LYS A 22 -6.04 5.96 1.04
C LYS A 22 -5.83 7.41 0.59
N ARG A 23 -6.43 8.37 1.31
CA ARG A 23 -6.06 9.77 1.19
C ARG A 23 -4.78 10.01 1.99
N ILE A 24 -3.81 10.66 1.37
CA ILE A 24 -2.51 10.98 1.99
C ILE A 24 -2.59 12.34 2.64
N GLU A 25 -2.51 12.34 3.95
CA GLU A 25 -2.59 13.55 4.78
C GLU A 25 -1.21 13.89 5.38
N ALA A 26 -1.08 15.11 5.87
CA ALA A 26 0.17 15.58 6.48
C ALA A 26 0.65 14.63 7.59
N ARG A 27 -0.28 14.14 8.43
CA ARG A 27 0.05 13.21 9.50
C ARG A 27 0.64 11.88 9.00
N ASP A 28 0.21 11.41 7.84
CA ASP A 28 0.74 10.17 7.26
C ASP A 28 2.21 10.31 6.90
N ILE A 29 2.56 11.44 6.30
CA ILE A 29 3.95 11.77 5.96
C ILE A 29 4.79 11.93 7.22
N GLN A 30 4.27 12.61 8.23
CA GLN A 30 4.93 12.79 9.53
C GLN A 30 5.18 11.46 10.25
N LEU A 31 4.17 10.59 10.28
CA LEU A 31 4.29 9.26 10.87
C LEU A 31 5.31 8.40 10.12
N PHE A 32 5.30 8.44 8.80
CA PHE A 32 6.26 7.69 8.00
C PHE A 32 7.68 8.20 8.20
N ALA A 33 7.88 9.52 8.26
CA ALA A 33 9.17 10.12 8.55
C ALA A 33 9.68 9.73 9.95
N ALA A 34 8.82 9.78 10.95
CA ALA A 34 9.17 9.40 12.33
C ALA A 34 9.56 7.92 12.43
N MET A 35 8.81 7.04 11.77
CA MET A 35 9.07 5.60 11.79
C MET A 35 10.33 5.22 11.02
N SER A 36 10.54 5.82 9.85
CA SER A 36 11.65 5.45 8.96
C SER A 36 12.95 6.20 9.24
N GLY A 37 12.87 7.37 9.87
CA GLY A 37 13.99 8.28 10.02
C GLY A 37 14.24 9.16 8.79
N ASP A 38 13.43 9.04 7.75
CA ASP A 38 13.56 9.85 6.54
C ASP A 38 12.91 11.21 6.72
N VAL A 39 13.70 12.15 7.21
CA VAL A 39 13.31 13.55 7.41
C VAL A 39 13.82 14.46 6.28
N ASN A 40 14.00 13.91 5.08
CA ASN A 40 14.38 14.71 3.92
C ASN A 40 13.42 15.90 3.79
N PRO A 41 13.93 17.13 3.70
CA PRO A 41 13.08 18.33 3.74
C PRO A 41 12.04 18.41 2.62
N VAL A 42 12.21 17.68 1.52
CA VAL A 42 11.21 17.63 0.45
C VAL A 42 9.86 17.07 0.94
N HIS A 43 9.88 16.33 2.04
CA HIS A 43 8.66 15.75 2.62
C HIS A 43 8.03 16.63 3.70
N LEU A 44 8.84 17.38 4.45
CA LEU A 44 8.41 18.04 5.69
C LEU A 44 8.49 19.56 5.67
N ASP A 45 9.33 20.14 4.81
CA ASP A 45 9.58 21.58 4.76
C ASP A 45 8.96 22.17 3.49
N ALA A 46 7.82 22.84 3.66
CA ALA A 46 7.09 23.43 2.53
C ALA A 46 7.90 24.51 1.81
N ALA A 47 8.70 25.30 2.53
CA ALA A 47 9.53 26.33 1.94
C ALA A 47 10.64 25.74 1.08
N TYR A 48 11.29 24.69 1.59
CA TYR A 48 12.28 23.95 0.81
C TYR A 48 11.64 23.26 -0.40
N ALA A 49 10.53 22.54 -0.20
CA ALA A 49 9.83 21.82 -1.26
C ALA A 49 9.41 22.74 -2.40
N ALA A 50 9.02 23.98 -2.10
CA ALA A 50 8.68 24.98 -3.11
C ALA A 50 9.85 25.32 -4.05
N THR A 51 11.09 25.13 -3.61
CA THR A 51 12.31 25.36 -4.42
C THR A 51 12.63 24.18 -5.34
N THR A 52 12.05 23.02 -5.10
CA THR A 52 12.29 21.80 -5.86
C THR A 52 11.42 21.73 -7.12
N GLN A 53 11.73 20.76 -7.99
CA GLN A 53 10.91 20.48 -9.17
C GLN A 53 9.47 20.10 -8.82
N PHE A 54 9.21 19.64 -7.61
CA PHE A 54 7.87 19.23 -7.16
C PHE A 54 7.00 20.42 -6.74
N LYS A 55 7.60 21.54 -6.37
CA LYS A 55 6.94 22.79 -5.94
C LYS A 55 6.16 22.72 -4.64
N GLU A 56 5.98 21.53 -4.08
CA GLU A 56 5.28 21.29 -2.81
C GLU A 56 5.81 20.01 -2.15
N CYS A 57 5.45 19.80 -0.89
CA CYS A 57 5.81 18.57 -0.20
C CYS A 57 5.18 17.36 -0.88
N ILE A 58 5.98 16.31 -1.00
CA ILE A 58 5.54 15.02 -1.56
C ILE A 58 5.69 13.93 -0.51
N ALA A 59 4.90 12.88 -0.66
CA ALA A 59 5.02 11.69 0.16
C ALA A 59 6.29 10.92 -0.20
N HIS A 60 6.84 10.19 0.79
CA HIS A 60 7.91 9.23 0.53
C HIS A 60 7.42 8.19 -0.48
N GLY A 61 8.28 7.82 -1.43
CA GLY A 61 7.93 6.77 -2.40
C GLY A 61 7.51 5.47 -1.71
N MET A 62 8.26 5.05 -0.70
CA MET A 62 7.97 3.82 0.05
C MET A 62 6.70 3.91 0.90
N LEU A 63 6.15 5.10 1.16
CA LEU A 63 4.82 5.22 1.77
C LEU A 63 3.77 4.58 0.87
N SER A 64 3.81 4.83 -0.44
CA SER A 64 2.93 4.16 -1.41
C SER A 64 3.19 2.65 -1.46
N GLY A 65 4.43 2.21 -1.28
CA GLY A 65 4.76 0.79 -1.11
C GLY A 65 4.10 0.20 0.13
N ALA A 66 4.08 0.93 1.23
CA ALA A 66 3.39 0.52 2.46
C ALA A 66 1.86 0.38 2.24
N ILE A 67 1.27 1.23 1.40
CA ILE A 67 -0.16 1.13 1.07
C ILE A 67 -0.45 -0.10 0.20
N ILE A 68 0.46 -0.48 -0.71
CA ILE A 68 0.37 -1.77 -1.41
C ILE A 68 0.38 -2.92 -0.40
N SER A 69 1.27 -2.88 0.57
CA SER A 69 1.34 -3.89 1.63
C SER A 69 0.02 -3.99 2.40
N ALA A 70 -0.59 -2.86 2.74
CA ALA A 70 -1.89 -2.83 3.39
C ALA A 70 -2.99 -3.46 2.52
N ALA A 71 -2.99 -3.17 1.22
CA ALA A 71 -3.95 -3.75 0.27
C ALA A 71 -3.85 -5.28 0.25
N ILE A 72 -2.63 -5.81 0.25
CA ILE A 72 -2.37 -7.26 0.27
C ILE A 72 -2.84 -7.86 1.60
N ALA A 73 -2.48 -7.25 2.70
CA ALA A 73 -2.77 -7.78 4.03
C ALA A 73 -4.24 -7.68 4.42
N MET A 74 -4.98 -6.71 3.87
CA MET A 74 -6.36 -6.44 4.25
C MET A 74 -7.38 -6.92 3.22
N GLU A 75 -7.02 -6.95 1.92
CA GLU A 75 -7.98 -7.19 0.84
C GLU A 75 -7.72 -8.48 0.05
N LEU A 76 -6.47 -8.72 -0.39
CA LEU A 76 -6.17 -9.87 -1.26
C LEU A 76 -4.69 -10.28 -1.14
N PRO A 77 -4.37 -11.43 -0.59
CA PRO A 77 -5.22 -12.46 0.00
C PRO A 77 -5.84 -12.14 1.36
N GLY A 78 -5.38 -11.10 2.06
CA GLY A 78 -5.86 -10.75 3.38
C GLY A 78 -5.10 -11.43 4.51
N PRO A 79 -5.69 -11.53 5.71
CA PRO A 79 -5.02 -12.10 6.89
C PRO A 79 -4.47 -13.51 6.65
N GLY A 80 -3.25 -13.75 7.13
CA GLY A 80 -2.53 -15.00 6.93
C GLY A 80 -1.59 -15.01 5.74
N SER A 81 -1.58 -13.94 4.93
CA SER A 81 -0.60 -13.77 3.85
C SER A 81 0.80 -13.57 4.40
N ILE A 82 1.79 -14.13 3.72
CA ILE A 82 3.20 -13.88 4.00
C ILE A 82 3.81 -13.19 2.79
N TYR A 83 4.31 -11.99 3.00
CA TYR A 83 4.94 -11.19 1.96
C TYR A 83 6.35 -11.72 1.67
N LEU A 84 6.62 -12.11 0.44
CA LEU A 84 7.92 -12.67 0.06
C LEU A 84 8.77 -11.71 -0.76
N GLY A 85 8.16 -10.94 -1.64
CA GLY A 85 8.89 -10.03 -2.49
C GLY A 85 8.01 -8.98 -3.13
N GLN A 86 8.66 -7.86 -3.51
CA GLN A 86 7.98 -6.74 -4.15
C GLN A 86 8.95 -6.03 -5.06
N SER A 87 8.59 -5.84 -6.32
CA SER A 87 9.20 -4.84 -7.18
C SER A 87 8.37 -3.56 -7.18
N LEU A 88 9.03 -2.43 -7.27
CA LEU A 88 8.40 -1.12 -7.34
C LEU A 88 9.08 -0.27 -8.41
N ARG A 89 8.26 0.44 -9.18
CA ARG A 89 8.73 1.45 -10.10
C ARG A 89 7.86 2.69 -9.93
N PHE A 90 8.48 3.77 -9.47
CA PHE A 90 7.82 5.05 -9.23
C PHE A 90 7.69 5.83 -10.54
N ARG A 91 6.48 6.32 -10.82
CA ARG A 91 6.14 7.02 -12.06
C ARG A 91 5.88 8.51 -11.83
N LEU A 92 5.09 8.82 -10.81
CA LEU A 92 4.69 10.19 -10.46
C LEU A 92 4.81 10.40 -8.96
N PRO A 93 5.13 11.63 -8.51
CA PRO A 93 5.09 11.95 -7.10
C PRO A 93 3.66 11.91 -6.56
N VAL A 94 3.53 11.55 -5.28
CA VAL A 94 2.29 11.65 -4.54
C VAL A 94 2.36 12.89 -3.68
N LYS A 95 1.38 13.77 -3.83
CA LYS A 95 1.31 15.03 -3.13
C LYS A 95 0.40 14.93 -1.91
N LEU A 96 0.64 15.79 -0.95
CA LEU A 96 -0.24 15.93 0.21
C LEU A 96 -1.67 16.23 -0.28
N GLY A 97 -2.63 15.47 0.24
CA GLY A 97 -4.03 15.58 -0.16
C GLY A 97 -4.45 14.66 -1.31
N ASP A 98 -3.50 14.04 -2.01
CA ASP A 98 -3.84 13.05 -3.03
C ASP A 98 -4.53 11.84 -2.40
N THR A 99 -5.47 11.27 -3.14
CA THR A 99 -6.05 9.96 -2.83
C THR A 99 -5.46 8.94 -3.78
N ILE A 100 -4.73 7.99 -3.24
CA ILE A 100 -4.16 6.90 -4.03
C ILE A 100 -5.01 5.64 -3.90
N THR A 101 -5.17 4.94 -5.00
CA THR A 101 -5.91 3.67 -5.06
C THR A 101 -5.00 2.59 -5.61
N VAL A 102 -4.81 1.56 -4.80
CA VAL A 102 -4.07 0.36 -5.18
C VAL A 102 -5.03 -0.58 -5.91
N HIS A 103 -4.61 -1.05 -7.07
CA HIS A 103 -5.28 -2.11 -7.82
C HIS A 103 -4.38 -3.34 -7.80
N LEU A 104 -4.88 -4.43 -7.24
CA LEU A 104 -4.23 -5.73 -7.23
C LEU A 104 -4.92 -6.65 -8.22
N GLN A 105 -4.13 -7.42 -8.95
CA GLN A 105 -4.65 -8.47 -9.84
C GLN A 105 -3.77 -9.71 -9.73
N VAL A 106 -4.41 -10.86 -9.51
CA VAL A 106 -3.72 -12.15 -9.49
C VAL A 106 -3.31 -12.51 -10.92
N THR A 107 -2.01 -12.64 -11.14
CA THR A 107 -1.44 -12.99 -12.45
C THR A 107 -0.82 -14.38 -12.47
N GLY A 108 -0.58 -15.01 -11.34
CA GLY A 108 0.01 -16.32 -11.24
C GLY A 108 -0.29 -17.02 -9.94
N LYS A 109 -0.31 -18.35 -10.00
CA LYS A 109 -0.44 -19.23 -8.83
C LYS A 109 0.51 -20.41 -9.01
N LYS A 110 1.15 -20.82 -7.92
CA LYS A 110 1.97 -22.03 -7.87
C LYS A 110 1.61 -22.82 -6.62
N ASP A 111 1.26 -24.08 -6.76
CA ASP A 111 0.82 -24.93 -5.64
C ASP A 111 1.92 -25.08 -4.59
N ARG A 112 3.18 -25.18 -5.03
CA ARG A 112 4.30 -25.22 -4.10
C ARG A 112 4.34 -23.94 -3.28
N ARG A 113 4.24 -24.06 -1.95
CA ARG A 113 4.21 -22.97 -0.97
C ARG A 113 3.02 -22.04 -1.12
N SER A 114 1.97 -22.44 -1.84
CA SER A 114 0.78 -21.59 -2.05
C SER A 114 1.13 -20.20 -2.55
N LEU A 115 2.05 -20.11 -3.52
CA LEU A 115 2.55 -18.85 -4.05
C LEU A 115 1.52 -18.20 -4.96
N VAL A 116 1.30 -16.90 -4.75
CA VAL A 116 0.46 -16.05 -5.57
C VAL A 116 1.27 -14.85 -6.04
N THR A 117 1.21 -14.57 -7.33
CA THR A 117 1.81 -13.38 -7.93
C THR A 117 0.71 -12.36 -8.18
N LEU A 118 0.95 -11.13 -7.72
CA LEU A 118 0.02 -10.02 -7.85
C LEU A 118 0.65 -8.90 -8.68
N ASP A 119 -0.04 -8.46 -9.72
CA ASP A 119 0.25 -7.19 -10.38
C ASP A 119 -0.29 -6.05 -9.52
N CYS A 120 0.54 -5.04 -9.28
CA CYS A 120 0.22 -3.91 -8.43
C CYS A 120 0.29 -2.63 -9.25
N LYS A 121 -0.81 -1.88 -9.30
CA LYS A 121 -0.86 -0.56 -9.90
C LYS A 121 -1.48 0.41 -8.92
N VAL A 122 -0.89 1.59 -8.80
CA VAL A 122 -1.39 2.63 -7.93
C VAL A 122 -1.71 3.86 -8.77
N PHE A 123 -2.93 4.35 -8.63
CA PHE A 123 -3.42 5.54 -9.33
C PHE A 123 -3.75 6.64 -8.34
N ASN A 124 -3.63 7.91 -8.77
CA ASN A 124 -4.13 9.04 -7.99
C ASN A 124 -5.60 9.34 -8.33
N GLN A 125 -6.18 10.36 -7.73
CA GLN A 125 -7.57 10.77 -7.97
C GLN A 125 -7.84 11.26 -9.38
N LEU A 126 -6.81 11.60 -10.16
CA LEU A 126 -6.89 11.97 -11.56
C LEU A 126 -6.72 10.77 -12.50
N GLU A 127 -6.77 9.56 -11.94
CA GLU A 127 -6.57 8.30 -12.67
C GLU A 127 -5.21 8.19 -13.36
N LYS A 128 -4.22 8.93 -12.86
CA LYS A 128 -2.85 8.84 -13.37
C LYS A 128 -2.07 7.77 -12.62
N LEU A 129 -1.29 7.01 -13.37
CA LEU A 129 -0.46 5.94 -12.81
C LEU A 129 0.71 6.52 -12.02
N VAL A 130 0.72 6.26 -10.73
CA VAL A 130 1.74 6.74 -9.77
C VAL A 130 2.86 5.73 -9.61
N LEU A 131 2.53 4.45 -9.57
CA LEU A 131 3.44 3.39 -9.18
C LEU A 131 2.99 2.08 -9.82
N THR A 132 3.96 1.28 -10.26
CA THR A 132 3.73 -0.11 -10.71
C THR A 132 4.66 -1.05 -9.97
N GLY A 133 4.26 -2.30 -9.89
CA GLY A 133 5.11 -3.34 -9.32
C GLY A 133 4.48 -4.71 -9.38
N THR A 134 5.23 -5.69 -8.90
CA THR A 134 4.79 -7.08 -8.82
C THR A 134 5.10 -7.60 -7.42
N ALA A 135 4.12 -8.20 -6.79
CA ALA A 135 4.25 -8.80 -5.47
C ALA A 135 4.22 -10.33 -5.58
N GLU A 136 5.00 -10.97 -4.72
CA GLU A 136 4.94 -12.40 -4.48
C GLU A 136 4.57 -12.64 -3.03
N VAL A 137 3.51 -13.42 -2.80
CA VAL A 137 3.02 -13.73 -1.47
C VAL A 137 2.71 -15.21 -1.34
N MET A 138 2.86 -15.74 -0.14
CA MET A 138 2.28 -17.03 0.22
C MET A 138 0.86 -16.75 0.69
N ALA A 139 -0.11 -17.31 0.00
CA ALA A 139 -1.51 -17.16 0.38
C ALA A 139 -1.83 -18.06 1.58
N PRO A 140 -2.77 -17.65 2.44
CA PRO A 140 -3.23 -18.50 3.52
C PRO A 140 -3.92 -19.76 2.98
N THR A 141 -3.82 -20.85 3.71
CA THR A 141 -4.50 -22.10 3.39
C THR A 141 -5.71 -22.35 4.28
N GLU A 142 -5.82 -21.61 5.38
CA GLU A 142 -6.95 -21.69 6.31
C GLU A 142 -7.82 -20.45 6.23
N LYS A 143 -9.13 -20.64 6.11
CA LYS A 143 -10.11 -19.56 6.13
C LYS A 143 -10.24 -18.97 7.51
N VAL A 144 -10.17 -17.65 7.61
CA VAL A 144 -10.39 -16.93 8.87
C VAL A 144 -11.45 -15.85 8.71
N LEU A 145 -12.16 -15.61 9.81
CA LEU A 145 -13.07 -14.49 9.98
C LEU A 145 -12.77 -13.92 11.37
N LEU A 146 -12.19 -12.75 11.39
CA LEU A 146 -11.65 -12.14 12.59
C LEU A 146 -12.30 -10.78 12.84
N GLU A 147 -12.30 -10.36 14.10
CA GLU A 147 -12.61 -8.98 14.44
C GLU A 147 -11.50 -8.09 13.91
N ARG A 148 -11.89 -7.03 13.18
CA ARG A 148 -10.93 -6.08 12.62
C ARG A 148 -10.37 -5.19 13.73
N PRO A 149 -9.05 -5.16 13.97
CA PRO A 149 -8.46 -4.24 14.92
C PRO A 149 -8.73 -2.78 14.54
N ALA A 150 -8.95 -1.93 15.53
CA ALA A 150 -9.04 -0.50 15.32
C ALA A 150 -7.65 0.08 15.02
N LEU A 151 -7.61 1.14 14.21
CA LEU A 151 -6.39 1.89 14.02
C LEU A 151 -5.96 2.53 15.36
N PRO A 152 -4.66 2.48 15.69
CA PRO A 152 -4.18 3.13 16.91
C PRO A 152 -4.38 4.64 16.82
N ARG A 153 -4.70 5.24 17.95
CA ARG A 153 -4.75 6.69 18.07
C ARG A 153 -3.35 7.19 18.35
N ILE A 154 -2.87 8.09 17.49
CA ILE A 154 -1.53 8.66 17.62
C ILE A 154 -1.68 10.17 17.61
N GLN A 155 -1.10 10.83 18.63
CA GLN A 155 -0.99 12.27 18.71
C GLN A 155 0.40 12.66 18.21
N ILE A 156 0.44 13.67 17.35
CA ILE A 156 1.69 14.23 16.83
C ILE A 156 1.80 15.64 17.39
N ASP A 157 2.86 15.88 18.14
CA ASP A 157 3.19 17.21 18.64
C ASP A 157 3.97 17.95 17.54
N ALA A 158 3.51 19.13 17.24
CA ALA A 158 4.12 19.98 16.21
C ALA A 158 5.33 20.75 16.79
#